data_3ee9d2a579ea0cd51f1e5f4d7ce652a4
#
_entry.id   3ee9d2a579ea0cd51f1e5f4d7ce652a4
#
_cell.length_a   1.000
_cell.length_b   1.000
_cell.length_c   1.000
_cell.angle_alpha   90.00
_cell.angle_beta   90.00
_cell.angle_gamma   90.00
#
_symmetry.space_group_name_H-M   'P 1'
#
loop_
_entity.id
_entity.type
_entity.pdbx_description
1 polymer ?
#
loop_
_entity_poly.entity_id
_entity_poly.type
_entity_poly.pdbx_seq_one_letter_code
_entity_poly.pdbx_strand_id
1 'polypeptide(L)'
;PHAEMVKFEKTGSNVVTGAVRAARYITKKNKIAYCGSGGVWHDWWAAVVSRDGGIPEFNRNLISIFDYNDIEGLEQIFEDNPNQIAAIVLEPTIFEKPEKDFLKKVRKIADQNNAILILDEIVTGFRFDIGGAQKYFDIKGDLVCFGKGMGNGLPISAITGPAEFMKK
;
A
#
# COMPACT_ATOMS: atom_id res chain seq x y z
N PRO A 1 3.09 14.16 -12.92
CA PRO A 1 3.43 13.47 -11.68
C PRO A 1 2.20 13.28 -10.81
N HIS A 2 2.12 12.14 -10.07
CA HIS A 2 0.99 11.89 -9.17
C HIS A 2 1.11 12.66 -7.84
N ALA A 3 2.30 13.11 -7.49
CA ALA A 3 2.59 13.80 -6.23
C ALA A 3 2.29 15.30 -6.33
N GLU A 4 1.02 15.65 -6.31
CA GLU A 4 0.58 17.05 -6.27
C GLU A 4 0.68 17.63 -4.85
N MET A 5 0.54 16.76 -3.84
CA MET A 5 0.65 17.12 -2.44
C MET A 5 1.50 16.10 -1.68
N VAL A 6 2.10 16.55 -0.59
CA VAL A 6 2.89 15.74 0.34
C VAL A 6 2.48 16.06 1.78
N LYS A 7 2.41 15.01 2.61
CA LYS A 7 2.30 15.11 4.06
C LYS A 7 3.48 14.39 4.68
N PHE A 8 4.24 15.08 5.53
CA PHE A 8 5.38 14.52 6.25
C PHE A 8 4.96 13.92 7.58
N GLU A 9 5.60 12.82 7.95
CA GLU A 9 5.48 12.12 9.22
C GLU A 9 6.87 11.64 9.69
N LYS A 10 6.95 11.00 10.85
CA LYS A 10 8.24 10.54 11.39
C LYS A 10 8.64 9.14 10.92
N THR A 11 7.69 8.23 10.77
CA THR A 11 8.00 6.82 10.50
C THR A 11 7.20 6.28 9.32
N GLY A 12 7.76 5.25 8.65
CA GLY A 12 7.09 4.54 7.58
C GLY A 12 5.73 3.98 8.00
N SER A 13 5.64 3.42 9.20
CA SER A 13 4.36 2.91 9.70
C SER A 13 3.29 3.99 9.83
N ASN A 14 3.67 5.21 10.26
CA ASN A 14 2.72 6.33 10.33
C ASN A 14 2.15 6.69 8.96
N VAL A 15 3.00 6.76 7.93
CA VAL A 15 2.52 7.14 6.59
C VAL A 15 1.67 6.05 5.95
N VAL A 16 2.02 4.77 6.10
CA VAL A 16 1.19 3.66 5.60
C VAL A 16 -0.17 3.65 6.31
N THR A 17 -0.19 3.78 7.64
CA THR A 17 -1.44 3.90 8.41
C THR A 17 -2.26 5.10 7.96
N GLY A 18 -1.62 6.23 7.72
CA GLY A 18 -2.27 7.44 7.22
C GLY A 18 -2.88 7.24 5.83
N ALA A 19 -2.14 6.60 4.92
CA ALA A 19 -2.62 6.29 3.57
C ALA A 19 -3.84 5.35 3.59
N VAL A 20 -3.81 4.30 4.42
CA VAL A 20 -4.94 3.39 4.56
C VAL A 20 -6.16 4.08 5.19
N ARG A 21 -5.96 4.96 6.19
CA ARG A 21 -7.07 5.75 6.74
C ARG A 21 -7.68 6.66 5.69
N ALA A 22 -6.86 7.32 4.87
CA ALA A 22 -7.33 8.13 3.74
C ALA A 22 -8.12 7.29 2.74
N ALA A 23 -7.61 6.13 2.34
CA ALA A 23 -8.29 5.22 1.41
C ALA A 23 -9.67 4.79 1.93
N ARG A 24 -9.77 4.40 3.21
CA ARG A 24 -11.06 4.08 3.85
C ARG A 24 -12.03 5.26 3.86
N TYR A 25 -11.53 6.46 4.14
CA TYR A 25 -12.35 7.66 4.14
C TYR A 25 -12.87 8.02 2.75
N ILE A 26 -12.01 7.90 1.72
CA ILE A 26 -12.33 8.21 0.32
C ILE A 26 -13.34 7.21 -0.23
N THR A 27 -13.06 5.91 -0.06
CA THR A 27 -13.88 4.84 -0.67
C THR A 27 -15.12 4.48 0.13
N LYS A 28 -15.18 4.86 1.41
CA LYS A 28 -16.21 4.43 2.39
C LYS A 28 -16.24 2.90 2.58
N LYS A 29 -15.15 2.21 2.31
CA LYS A 29 -14.94 0.77 2.50
C LYS A 29 -13.96 0.54 3.64
N ASN A 30 -13.92 -0.69 4.20
CA ASN A 30 -13.16 -0.96 5.43
C ASN A 30 -12.01 -1.95 5.25
N LYS A 31 -12.15 -2.94 4.37
CA LYS A 31 -11.15 -4.00 4.20
C LYS A 31 -9.99 -3.56 3.31
N ILE A 32 -8.85 -4.22 3.50
CA ILE A 32 -7.61 -3.96 2.77
C ILE A 32 -7.10 -5.28 2.19
N ALA A 33 -6.74 -5.28 0.92
CA ALA A 33 -5.93 -6.33 0.32
C ALA A 33 -4.45 -5.95 0.49
N TYR A 34 -3.68 -6.78 1.19
CA TYR A 34 -2.25 -6.55 1.46
C TYR A 34 -1.40 -7.59 0.76
N CYS A 35 -0.37 -7.15 0.04
CA CYS A 35 0.56 -8.04 -0.64
C CYS A 35 1.78 -8.34 0.23
N GLY A 36 2.02 -9.62 0.50
CA GLY A 36 3.21 -10.12 1.18
C GLY A 36 3.08 -10.23 2.69
N SER A 37 4.17 -10.58 3.34
CA SER A 37 4.21 -11.06 4.73
C SER A 37 4.77 -10.05 5.73
N GLY A 38 4.87 -8.75 5.39
CA GLY A 38 5.40 -8.05 6.42
C GLY A 38 5.93 -6.72 6.48
N GLY A 39 6.37 -6.16 7.48
CA GLY A 39 7.03 -4.90 7.69
C GLY A 39 6.20 -3.81 8.35
N VAL A 40 4.92 -4.02 8.59
CA VAL A 40 4.07 -3.01 9.24
C VAL A 40 3.90 -3.31 10.72
N TRP A 41 4.09 -2.32 11.59
CA TRP A 41 4.24 -2.50 13.04
C TRP A 41 3.13 -1.86 13.89
N HIS A 42 2.01 -1.43 13.29
CA HIS A 42 0.86 -0.90 14.02
C HIS A 42 -0.16 -2.01 14.32
N ASP A 43 -0.91 -1.88 15.42
CA ASP A 43 -1.84 -2.89 15.91
C ASP A 43 -2.71 -3.54 14.84
N TRP A 44 -3.40 -2.75 14.06
CA TRP A 44 -4.30 -3.29 13.04
C TRP A 44 -3.58 -3.81 11.78
N TRP A 45 -2.33 -3.42 11.55
CA TRP A 45 -1.44 -3.97 10.54
C TRP A 45 -0.64 -5.17 11.04
N ALA A 46 -0.41 -5.29 12.33
CA ALA A 46 0.31 -6.43 12.87
C ALA A 46 -0.39 -7.76 12.58
N ALA A 47 -1.67 -7.72 12.25
CA ALA A 47 -2.42 -8.88 11.76
C ALA A 47 -1.89 -9.50 10.45
N VAL A 48 -1.06 -8.80 9.69
CA VAL A 48 -0.42 -9.29 8.46
C VAL A 48 0.98 -9.88 8.68
N VAL A 49 1.50 -9.81 9.90
CA VAL A 49 2.81 -10.39 10.24
C VAL A 49 2.65 -11.68 11.04
N SER A 50 3.70 -12.50 11.04
CA SER A 50 3.70 -13.77 11.79
C SER A 50 3.61 -13.62 13.32
N ARG A 51 3.81 -12.41 13.84
CA ARG A 51 3.77 -12.09 15.28
C ARG A 51 2.54 -11.24 15.59
N ASP A 52 1.38 -11.83 15.43
CA ASP A 52 0.08 -11.16 15.57
C ASP A 52 -0.54 -11.28 16.98
N GLY A 53 0.22 -11.76 17.96
CA GLY A 53 -0.23 -11.88 19.35
C GLY A 53 -0.70 -10.55 19.93
N GLY A 54 -1.91 -10.55 20.51
CA GLY A 54 -2.51 -9.35 21.08
C GLY A 54 -3.33 -8.51 20.10
N ILE A 55 -3.39 -8.87 18.82
CA ILE A 55 -4.24 -8.19 17.85
C ILE A 55 -5.68 -8.71 17.98
N PRO A 56 -6.68 -7.83 18.22
CA PRO A 56 -8.07 -8.23 18.28
C PRO A 56 -8.55 -8.89 16.99
N GLU A 57 -9.40 -9.90 17.11
CA GLU A 57 -9.90 -10.67 15.96
C GLU A 57 -10.56 -9.78 14.91
N PHE A 58 -11.33 -8.79 15.33
CA PHE A 58 -12.01 -7.90 14.37
C PHE A 58 -11.01 -7.12 13.50
N ASN A 59 -9.81 -6.81 13.99
CA ASN A 59 -8.78 -6.16 13.18
C ASN A 59 -8.26 -7.09 12.09
N ARG A 60 -8.08 -8.38 12.42
CA ARG A 60 -7.64 -9.41 11.46
C ARG A 60 -8.64 -9.54 10.31
N ASN A 61 -9.93 -9.50 10.61
CA ASN A 61 -11.01 -9.61 9.63
C ASN A 61 -11.10 -8.42 8.66
N LEU A 62 -10.34 -7.35 8.92
CA LEU A 62 -10.25 -6.19 8.03
C LEU A 62 -9.14 -6.29 6.98
N ILE A 63 -8.33 -7.36 7.02
CA ILE A 63 -7.18 -7.50 6.15
C ILE A 63 -7.22 -8.87 5.48
N SER A 64 -7.11 -8.89 4.17
CA SER A 64 -6.89 -10.08 3.35
C SER A 64 -5.50 -10.03 2.75
N ILE A 65 -4.77 -11.14 2.77
CA ILE A 65 -3.39 -11.23 2.31
C ILE A 65 -3.36 -12.01 1.01
N PHE A 66 -2.55 -11.57 0.06
CA PHE A 66 -2.21 -12.31 -1.15
C PHE A 66 -0.69 -12.31 -1.36
N ASP A 67 -0.19 -13.33 -2.06
CA ASP A 67 1.23 -13.46 -2.32
C ASP A 67 1.69 -12.54 -3.47
N TYR A 68 2.98 -12.20 -3.47
CA TYR A 68 3.56 -11.43 -4.56
C TYR A 68 3.56 -12.26 -5.84
N ASN A 69 3.25 -11.65 -6.98
CA ASN A 69 3.00 -12.28 -8.28
C ASN A 69 1.73 -13.15 -8.37
N ASP A 70 0.91 -13.23 -7.33
CA ASP A 70 -0.36 -13.97 -7.31
C ASP A 70 -1.55 -13.06 -7.65
N ILE A 71 -1.85 -12.96 -8.95
CA ILE A 71 -3.02 -12.18 -9.42
C ILE A 71 -4.34 -12.90 -9.13
N GLU A 72 -4.36 -14.21 -9.22
CA GLU A 72 -5.58 -15.01 -8.98
C GLU A 72 -6.01 -14.88 -7.51
N GLY A 73 -5.06 -14.94 -6.58
CA GLY A 73 -5.33 -14.69 -5.16
C GLY A 73 -5.86 -13.28 -4.89
N LEU A 74 -5.34 -12.27 -5.58
CA LEU A 74 -5.88 -10.90 -5.47
C LEU A 74 -7.31 -10.82 -6.03
N GLU A 75 -7.60 -11.40 -7.20
CA GLU A 75 -8.94 -11.42 -7.79
C GLU A 75 -9.93 -12.13 -6.86
N GLN A 76 -9.55 -13.28 -6.28
CA GLN A 76 -10.38 -14.01 -5.31
C GLN A 76 -10.72 -13.16 -4.08
N ILE A 77 -9.79 -12.35 -3.56
CA ILE A 77 -10.07 -11.43 -2.45
C ILE A 77 -11.22 -10.46 -2.80
N PHE A 78 -11.24 -9.93 -4.03
CA PHE A 78 -12.31 -9.03 -4.46
C PHE A 78 -13.65 -9.75 -4.68
N GLU A 79 -13.62 -10.99 -5.18
CA GLU A 79 -14.80 -11.83 -5.33
C GLU A 79 -15.43 -12.18 -3.99
N ASP A 80 -14.61 -12.55 -3.00
CA ASP A 80 -15.06 -12.90 -1.65
C ASP A 80 -15.54 -11.67 -0.84
N ASN A 81 -15.12 -10.46 -1.25
CA ASN A 81 -15.42 -9.23 -0.54
C ASN A 81 -15.99 -8.13 -1.46
N PRO A 82 -17.14 -8.37 -2.12
CA PRO A 82 -17.69 -7.44 -3.09
C PRO A 82 -17.94 -6.06 -2.46
N ASN A 83 -17.39 -5.03 -3.08
CA ASN A 83 -17.49 -3.63 -2.63
C ASN A 83 -16.98 -3.33 -1.20
N GLN A 84 -16.13 -4.19 -0.61
CA GLN A 84 -15.61 -3.99 0.75
C GLN A 84 -14.14 -3.56 0.81
N ILE A 85 -13.36 -3.80 -0.26
CA ILE A 85 -11.93 -3.51 -0.29
C ILE A 85 -11.71 -2.02 -0.58
N ALA A 86 -11.16 -1.30 0.40
CA ALA A 86 -10.83 0.12 0.32
C ALA A 86 -9.54 0.38 -0.45
N ALA A 87 -8.55 -0.47 -0.25
CA ALA A 87 -7.25 -0.30 -0.89
C ALA A 87 -6.56 -1.65 -1.13
N ILE A 88 -5.67 -1.64 -2.12
CA ILE A 88 -4.59 -2.61 -2.29
C ILE A 88 -3.32 -1.94 -1.78
N VAL A 89 -2.57 -2.60 -0.92
CA VAL A 89 -1.28 -2.12 -0.42
C VAL A 89 -0.20 -3.11 -0.81
N LEU A 90 0.84 -2.65 -1.50
CA LEU A 90 1.99 -3.48 -1.84
C LEU A 90 3.28 -2.66 -1.96
N GLU A 91 4.40 -3.32 -1.71
CA GLU A 91 5.72 -2.83 -2.14
C GLU A 91 5.92 -3.18 -3.62
N PRO A 92 6.35 -2.25 -4.49
CA PRO A 92 6.52 -2.53 -5.93
C PRO A 92 7.51 -3.67 -6.23
N THR A 93 8.46 -3.90 -5.35
CA THR A 93 9.36 -5.07 -5.31
C THR A 93 10.01 -5.16 -3.93
N ILE A 94 10.27 -6.38 -3.43
CA ILE A 94 10.97 -6.63 -2.17
C ILE A 94 12.15 -7.56 -2.42
N PHE A 95 11.91 -8.87 -2.46
CA PHE A 95 12.93 -9.90 -2.63
C PHE A 95 12.98 -10.45 -4.05
N GLU A 96 11.92 -10.25 -4.82
CA GLU A 96 11.79 -10.70 -6.19
C GLU A 96 11.29 -9.58 -7.10
N LYS A 97 11.55 -9.73 -8.39
CA LYS A 97 11.03 -8.79 -9.40
C LYS A 97 9.57 -9.12 -9.72
N PRO A 98 8.77 -8.10 -10.05
CA PRO A 98 7.42 -8.37 -10.56
C PRO A 98 7.53 -9.18 -11.85
N GLU A 99 6.71 -10.23 -11.95
CA GLU A 99 6.49 -10.92 -13.20
C GLU A 99 5.90 -9.96 -14.25
N LYS A 100 6.02 -10.39 -15.52
CA LYS A 100 5.50 -9.59 -16.62
C LYS A 100 4.02 -9.24 -16.37
N ASP A 101 3.75 -7.94 -16.39
CA ASP A 101 2.42 -7.35 -16.24
C ASP A 101 1.75 -7.50 -14.85
N PHE A 102 2.40 -8.11 -13.84
CA PHE A 102 1.83 -8.24 -12.50
C PHE A 102 1.35 -6.88 -11.95
N LEU A 103 2.24 -5.89 -11.88
CA LEU A 103 1.90 -4.57 -11.34
C LEU A 103 0.81 -3.86 -12.16
N LYS A 104 0.81 -4.04 -13.48
CA LYS A 104 -0.23 -3.48 -14.36
C LYS A 104 -1.59 -4.14 -14.12
N LYS A 105 -1.61 -5.45 -13.87
CA LYS A 105 -2.84 -6.17 -13.50
C LYS A 105 -3.36 -5.70 -12.13
N VAL A 106 -2.47 -5.55 -11.13
CA VAL A 106 -2.85 -4.99 -9.82
C VAL A 106 -3.49 -3.61 -9.97
N ARG A 107 -2.90 -2.71 -10.76
CA ARG A 107 -3.48 -1.39 -11.05
C ARG A 107 -4.88 -1.50 -11.68
N LYS A 108 -5.01 -2.37 -12.68
CA LYS A 108 -6.30 -2.60 -13.34
C LYS A 108 -7.37 -3.11 -12.39
N ILE A 109 -7.04 -4.06 -11.51
CA ILE A 109 -7.97 -4.59 -10.50
C ILE A 109 -8.40 -3.47 -9.54
N ALA A 110 -7.47 -2.64 -9.09
CA ALA A 110 -7.79 -1.50 -8.23
C ALA A 110 -8.78 -0.53 -8.91
N ASP A 111 -8.52 -0.18 -10.17
CA ASP A 111 -9.39 0.71 -10.96
C ASP A 111 -10.80 0.14 -11.15
N GLN A 112 -10.87 -1.14 -11.56
CA GLN A 112 -12.15 -1.83 -11.80
C GLN A 112 -13.04 -1.92 -10.56
N ASN A 113 -12.42 -1.97 -9.37
CA ASN A 113 -13.12 -2.13 -8.12
C ASN A 113 -13.24 -0.83 -7.30
N ASN A 114 -12.85 0.32 -7.85
CA ASN A 114 -12.81 1.59 -7.11
C ASN A 114 -12.08 1.43 -5.76
N ALA A 115 -10.92 0.78 -5.76
CA ALA A 115 -10.02 0.64 -4.64
C ALA A 115 -8.80 1.53 -4.84
N ILE A 116 -8.27 2.10 -3.77
CA ILE A 116 -7.07 2.93 -3.81
C ILE A 116 -5.83 2.02 -3.90
N LEU A 117 -4.96 2.27 -4.86
CA LEU A 117 -3.66 1.61 -4.92
C LEU A 117 -2.64 2.39 -4.09
N ILE A 118 -2.23 1.81 -2.97
CA ILE A 118 -1.19 2.36 -2.10
C ILE A 118 0.13 1.64 -2.41
N LEU A 119 1.13 2.38 -2.89
CA LEU A 119 2.47 1.84 -3.07
C LEU A 119 3.32 2.16 -1.85
N ASP A 120 3.81 1.11 -1.18
CA ASP A 120 4.77 1.23 -0.11
C ASP A 120 6.18 1.30 -0.69
N GLU A 121 6.69 2.49 -0.83
CA GLU A 121 8.04 2.79 -1.32
C GLU A 121 9.01 3.13 -0.16
N ILE A 122 8.71 2.69 1.05
CA ILE A 122 9.57 2.96 2.21
C ILE A 122 10.97 2.36 2.03
N VAL A 123 11.04 1.18 1.41
CA VAL A 123 12.33 0.53 1.08
C VAL A 123 12.81 0.95 -0.31
N THR A 124 11.93 0.95 -1.29
CA THR A 124 12.28 1.08 -2.71
C THR A 124 12.44 2.52 -3.18
N GLY A 125 11.81 3.47 -2.48
CA GLY A 125 11.87 4.88 -2.82
C GLY A 125 13.30 5.41 -2.85
N PHE A 126 13.63 6.16 -3.92
CA PHE A 126 14.95 6.74 -4.19
C PHE A 126 16.09 5.72 -4.43
N ARG A 127 15.77 4.42 -4.53
CA ARG A 127 16.78 3.37 -4.76
C ARG A 127 16.82 2.88 -6.21
N PHE A 128 15.68 2.80 -6.86
CA PHE A 128 15.56 2.37 -8.26
C PHE A 128 15.62 3.55 -9.23
N ASP A 129 14.96 4.63 -8.88
CA ASP A 129 14.88 5.87 -9.63
C ASP A 129 14.56 7.02 -8.65
N ILE A 130 14.78 8.27 -9.03
CA ILE A 130 14.39 9.44 -8.23
C ILE A 130 12.86 9.49 -8.02
N GLY A 131 12.10 8.93 -8.94
CA GLY A 131 10.64 8.76 -8.85
C GLY A 131 10.20 7.49 -8.16
N GLY A 132 11.12 6.73 -7.55
CA GLY A 132 10.87 5.46 -6.86
C GLY A 132 10.79 4.25 -7.81
N ALA A 133 10.54 3.08 -7.22
CA ALA A 133 10.33 1.86 -8.00
C ALA A 133 9.09 1.96 -8.89
N GLN A 134 8.07 2.71 -8.50
CA GLN A 134 6.90 2.95 -9.34
C GLN A 134 7.26 3.55 -10.70
N LYS A 135 8.23 4.46 -10.77
CA LYS A 135 8.71 5.01 -12.04
C LYS A 135 9.51 3.99 -12.81
N TYR A 136 10.36 3.22 -12.13
CA TYR A 136 11.20 2.19 -12.76
C TYR A 136 10.36 1.08 -13.41
N PHE A 137 9.27 0.64 -12.75
CA PHE A 137 8.38 -0.41 -13.23
C PHE A 137 7.17 0.11 -14.02
N ASP A 138 7.09 1.41 -14.30
CA ASP A 138 5.98 2.04 -15.02
C ASP A 138 4.61 1.72 -14.42
N ILE A 139 4.50 1.89 -13.09
CA ILE A 139 3.23 1.79 -12.36
C ILE A 139 2.95 3.10 -11.61
N LYS A 140 1.69 3.45 -11.48
CA LYS A 140 1.26 4.66 -10.76
C LYS A 140 0.38 4.29 -9.58
N GLY A 141 0.85 4.58 -8.36
CA GLY A 141 0.02 4.52 -7.15
C GLY A 141 -0.92 5.73 -7.06
N ASP A 142 -2.04 5.55 -6.39
CA ASP A 142 -2.93 6.65 -6.00
C ASP A 142 -2.36 7.39 -4.79
N LEU A 143 -1.86 6.64 -3.80
CA LEU A 143 -1.08 7.14 -2.67
C LEU A 143 0.25 6.42 -2.63
N VAL A 144 1.32 7.13 -2.33
CA VAL A 144 2.67 6.54 -2.26
C VAL A 144 3.34 6.95 -0.95
N CYS A 145 3.87 5.96 -0.24
CA CYS A 145 4.52 6.11 1.06
C CYS A 145 6.04 6.02 0.91
N PHE A 146 6.76 7.01 1.42
CA PHE A 146 8.22 7.07 1.41
C PHE A 146 8.78 7.14 2.82
N GLY A 147 10.00 6.66 3.01
CA GLY A 147 10.74 6.70 4.28
C GLY A 147 12.18 6.25 4.10
N LYS A 148 12.77 5.68 5.13
CA LYS A 148 14.15 5.12 5.12
C LYS A 148 15.15 5.96 4.30
N GLY A 149 15.40 5.61 3.04
CA GLY A 149 16.35 6.28 2.16
C GLY A 149 16.07 7.78 1.96
N MET A 150 14.80 8.20 2.01
CA MET A 150 14.42 9.62 1.95
C MET A 150 15.07 10.45 3.07
N GLY A 151 15.14 9.90 4.27
CA GLY A 151 15.65 10.61 5.44
C GLY A 151 17.14 10.45 5.67
N ASN A 152 17.80 9.52 4.98
CA ASN A 152 19.23 9.21 5.14
C ASN A 152 19.68 9.12 6.62
N GLY A 153 18.89 8.39 7.43
CA GLY A 153 19.13 8.21 8.87
C GLY A 153 18.32 9.13 9.78
N LEU A 154 17.69 10.18 9.24
CA LEU A 154 16.78 11.02 10.01
C LEU A 154 15.35 10.44 10.04
N PRO A 155 14.59 10.68 11.14
CA PRO A 155 13.23 10.18 11.29
C PRO A 155 12.25 11.02 10.47
N ILE A 156 12.18 10.77 9.18
CA ILE A 156 11.25 11.42 8.26
C ILE A 156 10.63 10.39 7.31
N SER A 157 9.37 10.58 7.03
CA SER A 157 8.58 9.82 6.07
C SER A 157 7.55 10.72 5.40
N ALA A 158 6.98 10.31 4.29
CA ALA A 158 6.01 11.11 3.55
C ALA A 158 4.95 10.24 2.89
N ILE A 159 3.69 10.73 2.88
CA ILE A 159 2.66 10.30 1.94
C ILE A 159 2.60 11.32 0.81
N THR A 160 2.51 10.84 -0.41
CA THR A 160 2.28 11.69 -1.59
C THR A 160 1.08 11.18 -2.37
N GLY A 161 0.39 12.08 -3.06
CA GLY A 161 -0.75 11.72 -3.90
C GLY A 161 -1.38 12.92 -4.59
N PRO A 162 -2.47 12.69 -5.35
CA PRO A 162 -3.27 13.74 -5.95
C PRO A 162 -3.91 14.64 -4.88
N ALA A 163 -4.08 15.92 -5.20
CA ALA A 163 -4.68 16.89 -4.29
C ALA A 163 -6.11 16.51 -3.86
N GLU A 164 -6.86 15.87 -4.74
CA GLU A 164 -8.23 15.39 -4.45
C GLU A 164 -8.28 14.33 -3.34
N PHE A 165 -7.23 13.51 -3.19
CA PHE A 165 -7.11 12.52 -2.11
C PHE A 165 -6.45 13.10 -0.87
N MET A 166 -5.44 13.94 -1.06
CA MET A 166 -4.63 14.46 0.05
C MET A 166 -5.30 15.58 0.85
N LYS A 167 -6.35 16.23 0.31
CA LYS A 167 -7.15 17.27 1.00
C LYS A 167 -8.29 16.70 1.84
N LYS A 168 -8.51 15.40 1.80
CA LYS A 168 -9.55 14.70 2.59
C LYS A 168 -9.06 14.39 4.00
#